data_b12443c55e17b758555f25f0c15d1fbc
#
_entry.id   b12443c55e17b758555f25f0c15d1fbc
#
_cell.length_a   1.000
_cell.length_b   1.000
_cell.length_c   1.000
_cell.angle_alpha   90.00
_cell.angle_beta   90.00
_cell.angle_gamma   90.00
#
_symmetry.space_group_name_H-M   'P 1'
#
loop_
_entity.id
_entity.type
_entity.pdbx_description
1 polymer ?
#
loop_
_entity_poly.entity_id
_entity_poly.type
_entity_poly.pdbx_seq_one_letter_code
_entity_poly.pdbx_strand_id
1 'polypeptide(L)'
;MDISFVKTPAIQDLLDRVAGTTSDKGDPRVKAILRDLVESLMVLIVKHDIDENEVWGAVNFLQNGAGEFGLLMPGVGLEHFLDLYMDAKDAEAGKSGGTPRTIEGPLYVEGAPLVENDANLTDDPDDTDTLYMAGRVTGPDGEPVTNAILHVWHANSKGFYSHFDPTGEQTPFNNRRRIRLGDDGRYAFHSKMPNGYSVPPGGASDRLMQVLGRHGNRPAHVHFFIEAPGYRQLTTQINFGDDPFAADDFAFGTREGLLPVPNRQGDTAHIAFDFQLQRADDPEEEAFSHRARLAVA
;
A
#
# COMPACT_ATOMS: atom_id res chain seq x y z
N MET A 1 -33.84 -17.42 6.18
CA MET A 1 -34.44 -16.34 7.03
C MET A 1 -34.26 -15.01 6.29
N ASP A 2 -35.20 -14.07 6.42
CA ASP A 2 -35.06 -12.76 5.74
C ASP A 2 -34.16 -11.83 6.57
N ILE A 3 -33.39 -10.95 5.89
CA ILE A 3 -32.52 -9.94 6.53
C ILE A 3 -33.30 -8.99 7.47
N SER A 4 -34.63 -8.90 7.34
CA SER A 4 -35.48 -8.18 8.30
C SER A 4 -35.37 -8.71 9.73
N PHE A 5 -34.91 -9.95 9.92
CA PHE A 5 -34.61 -10.51 11.24
C PHE A 5 -33.61 -9.67 12.01
N VAL A 6 -32.58 -9.14 11.33
CA VAL A 6 -31.57 -8.25 11.95
C VAL A 6 -32.20 -6.94 12.45
N LYS A 7 -33.31 -6.50 11.84
CA LYS A 7 -34.00 -5.26 12.22
C LYS A 7 -35.03 -5.44 13.36
N THR A 8 -35.17 -6.65 13.90
CA THR A 8 -36.08 -6.89 15.03
C THR A 8 -35.60 -6.16 16.29
N PRO A 9 -36.52 -5.72 17.18
CA PRO A 9 -36.16 -4.99 18.39
C PRO A 9 -35.12 -5.70 19.28
N ALA A 10 -35.21 -7.03 19.39
CA ALA A 10 -34.30 -7.81 20.20
C ALA A 10 -32.86 -7.78 19.66
N ILE A 11 -32.69 -7.84 18.31
CA ILE A 11 -31.35 -7.78 17.70
C ILE A 11 -30.81 -6.34 17.75
N GLN A 12 -31.65 -5.33 17.58
CA GLN A 12 -31.23 -3.93 17.69
C GLN A 12 -30.79 -3.59 19.13
N ASP A 13 -31.51 -4.08 20.16
CA ASP A 13 -31.07 -3.94 21.56
C ASP A 13 -29.73 -4.67 21.82
N LEU A 14 -29.54 -5.85 21.23
CA LEU A 14 -28.25 -6.56 21.31
C LEU A 14 -27.12 -5.73 20.69
N LEU A 15 -27.33 -5.16 19.50
CA LEU A 15 -26.35 -4.30 18.82
C LEU A 15 -25.97 -3.08 19.65
N ASP A 16 -26.95 -2.43 20.24
CA ASP A 16 -26.74 -1.24 21.08
C ASP A 16 -25.94 -1.58 22.34
N ARG A 17 -26.20 -2.72 22.95
CA ARG A 17 -25.40 -3.21 24.11
C ARG A 17 -23.99 -3.60 23.74
N VAL A 18 -23.81 -4.34 22.63
CA VAL A 18 -22.49 -4.74 22.11
C VAL A 18 -21.62 -3.52 21.79
N ALA A 19 -22.19 -2.52 21.13
CA ALA A 19 -21.48 -1.30 20.80
C ALA A 19 -21.36 -0.31 21.97
N GLY A 20 -22.06 -0.55 23.07
CA GLY A 20 -22.06 0.34 24.24
C GLY A 20 -22.72 1.68 23.98
N THR A 21 -23.66 1.77 23.01
CA THR A 21 -24.33 3.04 22.64
C THR A 21 -25.30 3.52 23.71
N THR A 22 -25.66 2.63 24.64
CA THR A 22 -26.51 2.94 25.82
C THR A 22 -25.76 3.63 26.97
N SER A 23 -24.46 3.90 26.80
CA SER A 23 -23.60 4.51 27.83
C SER A 23 -22.91 5.74 27.29
N ASP A 24 -22.75 6.77 28.12
CA ASP A 24 -21.99 8.00 27.80
C ASP A 24 -20.46 7.81 27.89
N LYS A 25 -19.98 6.65 28.34
CA LYS A 25 -18.54 6.34 28.42
C LYS A 25 -18.00 5.85 27.10
N GLY A 26 -16.74 6.19 26.81
CA GLY A 26 -16.03 5.77 25.59
C GLY A 26 -16.25 6.72 24.42
N ASP A 27 -15.62 6.40 23.29
CA ASP A 27 -15.64 7.23 22.09
C ASP A 27 -16.91 6.99 21.25
N PRO A 28 -17.77 8.02 21.03
CA PRO A 28 -19.01 7.88 20.28
C PRO A 28 -18.80 7.44 18.83
N ARG A 29 -17.72 7.88 18.18
CA ARG A 29 -17.40 7.50 16.80
C ARG A 29 -17.04 6.01 16.69
N VAL A 30 -16.20 5.52 17.61
CA VAL A 30 -15.83 4.09 17.64
C VAL A 30 -17.05 3.23 17.88
N LYS A 31 -17.95 3.63 18.79
CA LYS A 31 -19.21 2.91 19.05
C LYS A 31 -20.09 2.82 17.80
N ALA A 32 -20.25 3.91 17.08
CA ALA A 32 -21.03 3.94 15.85
C ALA A 32 -20.44 3.00 14.81
N ILE A 33 -19.11 3.06 14.56
CA ILE A 33 -18.42 2.19 13.62
C ILE A 33 -18.55 0.72 14.01
N LEU A 34 -18.35 0.39 15.30
CA LEU A 34 -18.47 -0.98 15.78
C LEU A 34 -19.90 -1.51 15.62
N ARG A 35 -20.90 -0.68 15.92
CA ARG A 35 -22.30 -1.06 15.73
C ARG A 35 -22.61 -1.42 14.28
N ASP A 36 -22.21 -0.58 13.34
CA ASP A 36 -22.43 -0.78 11.90
C ASP A 36 -21.66 -2.01 11.39
N LEU A 37 -20.44 -2.23 11.86
CA LEU A 37 -19.65 -3.40 11.52
C LEU A 37 -20.34 -4.69 11.98
N VAL A 38 -20.78 -4.75 13.24
CA VAL A 38 -21.44 -5.96 13.79
C VAL A 38 -22.79 -6.19 13.12
N GLU A 39 -23.57 -5.12 12.84
CA GLU A 39 -24.82 -5.25 12.07
C GLU A 39 -24.55 -5.82 10.67
N SER A 40 -23.51 -5.34 9.99
CA SER A 40 -23.12 -5.83 8.66
C SER A 40 -22.77 -7.33 8.69
N LEU A 41 -22.04 -7.78 9.72
CA LEU A 41 -21.74 -9.21 9.91
C LEU A 41 -23.00 -10.04 10.17
N MET A 42 -23.94 -9.55 10.98
CA MET A 42 -25.23 -10.24 11.23
C MET A 42 -26.04 -10.33 9.93
N VAL A 43 -26.09 -9.26 9.15
CA VAL A 43 -26.75 -9.26 7.81
C VAL A 43 -26.09 -10.29 6.89
N LEU A 44 -24.75 -10.38 6.88
CA LEU A 44 -24.00 -11.35 6.08
C LEU A 44 -24.39 -12.79 6.46
N ILE A 45 -24.43 -13.10 7.76
CA ILE A 45 -24.78 -14.41 8.28
C ILE A 45 -26.21 -14.81 7.81
N VAL A 46 -27.17 -13.92 7.99
CA VAL A 46 -28.56 -14.19 7.60
C VAL A 46 -28.73 -14.29 6.08
N LYS A 47 -28.08 -13.40 5.33
CA LYS A 47 -28.17 -13.35 3.87
C LYS A 47 -27.65 -14.62 3.18
N HIS A 48 -26.57 -15.16 3.70
CA HIS A 48 -25.87 -16.32 3.13
C HIS A 48 -26.17 -17.62 3.87
N ASP A 49 -27.07 -17.60 4.88
CA ASP A 49 -27.44 -18.75 5.71
C ASP A 49 -26.18 -19.45 6.31
N ILE A 50 -25.25 -18.63 6.79
CA ILE A 50 -23.95 -19.08 7.32
C ILE A 50 -24.19 -19.87 8.62
N ASP A 51 -23.70 -21.09 8.66
CA ASP A 51 -23.82 -21.96 9.83
C ASP A 51 -22.70 -21.74 10.86
N GLU A 52 -22.81 -22.42 12.01
CA GLU A 52 -21.86 -22.30 13.11
C GLU A 52 -20.45 -22.78 12.70
N ASN A 53 -20.34 -23.83 11.88
CA ASN A 53 -19.04 -24.34 11.43
C ASN A 53 -18.33 -23.35 10.49
N GLU A 54 -19.08 -22.68 9.64
CA GLU A 54 -18.55 -21.64 8.74
C GLU A 54 -18.08 -20.42 9.54
N VAL A 55 -18.83 -20.00 10.59
CA VAL A 55 -18.39 -18.94 11.51
C VAL A 55 -17.07 -19.32 12.19
N TRP A 56 -16.98 -20.53 12.75
CA TRP A 56 -15.74 -20.99 13.40
C TRP A 56 -14.61 -21.22 12.39
N GLY A 57 -14.93 -21.63 11.18
CA GLY A 57 -13.97 -21.68 10.06
C GLY A 57 -13.36 -20.32 9.77
N ALA A 58 -14.18 -19.27 9.71
CA ALA A 58 -13.72 -17.90 9.54
C ALA A 58 -12.86 -17.41 10.72
N VAL A 59 -13.27 -17.69 11.96
CA VAL A 59 -12.48 -17.36 13.16
C VAL A 59 -11.10 -18.03 13.12
N ASN A 60 -11.04 -19.33 12.82
CA ASN A 60 -9.78 -20.06 12.68
C ASN A 60 -8.90 -19.50 11.54
N PHE A 61 -9.51 -19.12 10.43
CA PHE A 61 -8.78 -18.50 9.32
C PHE A 61 -8.14 -17.19 9.76
N LEU A 62 -8.88 -16.30 10.43
CA LEU A 62 -8.36 -15.02 10.93
C LEU A 62 -7.27 -15.21 11.98
N GLN A 63 -7.43 -16.16 12.91
CA GLN A 63 -6.40 -16.47 13.92
C GLN A 63 -5.10 -16.96 13.29
N ASN A 64 -5.19 -17.88 12.33
CA ASN A 64 -4.02 -18.42 11.63
C ASN A 64 -3.41 -17.43 10.63
N GLY A 65 -4.20 -16.47 10.13
CA GLY A 65 -3.78 -15.44 9.19
C GLY A 65 -3.32 -14.13 9.83
N ALA A 66 -3.30 -14.03 11.16
CA ALA A 66 -3.01 -12.77 11.86
C ALA A 66 -1.65 -12.17 11.46
N GLY A 67 -0.62 -13.00 11.25
CA GLY A 67 0.70 -12.57 10.77
C GLY A 67 0.73 -12.08 9.31
N GLU A 68 -0.29 -12.43 8.51
CA GLU A 68 -0.41 -12.06 7.11
C GLU A 68 -1.49 -11.00 6.85
N PHE A 69 -2.08 -10.42 7.90
CA PHE A 69 -3.20 -9.50 7.73
C PHE A 69 -2.84 -8.29 6.85
N GLY A 70 -1.59 -7.83 6.92
CA GLY A 70 -1.05 -6.80 6.05
C GLY A 70 -1.03 -7.16 4.55
N LEU A 71 -1.02 -8.46 4.20
CA LEU A 71 -1.13 -8.97 2.84
C LEU A 71 -2.58 -9.25 2.44
N LEU A 72 -3.41 -9.66 3.41
CA LEU A 72 -4.84 -9.92 3.16
C LEU A 72 -5.60 -8.63 2.80
N MET A 73 -5.31 -7.52 3.47
CA MET A 73 -5.98 -6.23 3.22
C MET A 73 -5.88 -5.77 1.76
N PRO A 74 -4.68 -5.65 1.14
CA PRO A 74 -4.60 -5.35 -0.28
C PRO A 74 -5.18 -6.47 -1.15
N GLY A 75 -4.99 -7.76 -0.80
CA GLY A 75 -5.50 -8.89 -1.57
C GLY A 75 -7.03 -8.96 -1.68
N VAL A 76 -7.77 -8.39 -0.74
CA VAL A 76 -9.23 -8.21 -0.81
C VAL A 76 -9.64 -6.81 -1.29
N GLY A 77 -8.71 -6.00 -1.75
CA GLY A 77 -8.96 -4.71 -2.40
C GLY A 77 -9.29 -3.55 -1.44
N LEU A 78 -9.17 -3.73 -0.12
CA LEU A 78 -9.57 -2.68 0.84
C LEU A 78 -8.61 -1.48 0.81
N GLU A 79 -7.32 -1.69 0.59
CA GLU A 79 -6.35 -0.61 0.48
C GLU A 79 -6.59 0.19 -0.81
N HIS A 80 -6.80 -0.49 -1.93
CA HIS A 80 -7.17 0.14 -3.19
C HIS A 80 -8.52 0.90 -3.12
N PHE A 81 -9.50 0.33 -2.40
CA PHE A 81 -10.77 1.03 -2.18
C PHE A 81 -10.57 2.35 -1.42
N LEU A 82 -9.67 2.40 -0.43
CA LEU A 82 -9.35 3.64 0.28
C LEU A 82 -8.74 4.68 -0.66
N ASP A 83 -7.85 4.28 -1.58
CA ASP A 83 -7.29 5.18 -2.59
C ASP A 83 -8.39 5.78 -3.48
N LEU A 84 -9.29 4.93 -4.01
CA LEU A 84 -10.42 5.37 -4.83
C LEU A 84 -11.37 6.30 -4.06
N TYR A 85 -11.63 5.99 -2.80
CA TYR A 85 -12.49 6.81 -1.93
C TYR A 85 -11.87 8.18 -1.66
N MET A 86 -10.57 8.24 -1.38
CA MET A 86 -9.86 9.50 -1.19
C MET A 86 -9.80 10.32 -2.49
N ASP A 87 -9.58 9.68 -3.64
CA ASP A 87 -9.61 10.36 -4.94
C ASP A 87 -10.99 10.95 -5.24
N ALA A 88 -12.06 10.23 -4.92
CA ALA A 88 -13.43 10.74 -5.09
C ALA A 88 -13.68 11.97 -4.20
N LYS A 89 -13.23 11.94 -2.95
CA LYS A 89 -13.32 13.10 -2.04
C LYS A 89 -12.51 14.30 -2.56
N ASP A 90 -11.33 14.05 -3.10
CA ASP A 90 -10.49 15.11 -3.69
C ASP A 90 -11.19 15.73 -4.90
N ALA A 91 -11.80 14.91 -5.76
CA ALA A 91 -12.56 15.39 -6.92
C ALA A 91 -13.78 16.23 -6.50
N GLU A 92 -14.53 15.80 -5.47
CA GLU A 92 -15.64 16.58 -4.89
C GLU A 92 -15.19 17.93 -4.31
N ALA A 93 -13.96 17.98 -3.77
CA ALA A 93 -13.36 19.20 -3.25
C ALA A 93 -12.68 20.06 -4.33
N GLY A 94 -12.75 19.66 -5.61
CA GLY A 94 -12.07 20.37 -6.72
C GLY A 94 -10.55 20.19 -6.77
N LYS A 95 -10.00 19.20 -6.08
CA LYS A 95 -8.58 18.88 -5.98
C LYS A 95 -8.22 17.66 -6.85
N SER A 96 -8.60 17.66 -8.10
CA SER A 96 -8.24 16.57 -9.02
C SER A 96 -6.88 16.81 -9.65
N GLY A 97 -6.18 15.73 -10.02
CA GLY A 97 -4.89 15.76 -10.74
C GLY A 97 -3.70 15.34 -9.86
N GLY A 98 -2.50 15.50 -10.41
CA GLY A 98 -1.27 15.02 -9.81
C GLY A 98 -1.01 13.53 -10.08
N THR A 99 0.10 13.03 -9.56
CA THR A 99 0.43 11.61 -9.64
C THR A 99 -0.58 10.81 -8.82
N PRO A 100 -1.20 9.75 -9.39
CA PRO A 100 -2.13 8.91 -8.63
C PRO A 100 -1.50 8.32 -7.38
N ARG A 101 -2.25 8.35 -6.27
CA ARG A 101 -1.89 7.56 -5.09
C ARG A 101 -2.13 6.08 -5.36
N THR A 102 -1.40 5.21 -4.72
CA THR A 102 -1.70 3.78 -4.67
C THR A 102 -1.18 3.16 -3.39
N ILE A 103 -1.48 1.90 -3.20
CA ILE A 103 -1.22 1.17 -1.97
C ILE A 103 0.21 1.30 -1.45
N GLU A 104 0.38 1.41 -0.14
CA GLU A 104 1.69 1.34 0.53
C GLU A 104 2.15 -0.11 0.68
N GLY A 105 1.23 -1.00 0.97
CA GLY A 105 1.54 -2.35 1.41
C GLY A 105 2.20 -2.41 2.81
N PRO A 106 2.54 -3.60 3.32
CA PRO A 106 3.05 -3.78 4.68
C PRO A 106 4.58 -3.77 4.81
N LEU A 107 5.32 -3.53 3.72
CA LEU A 107 6.76 -3.82 3.68
C LEU A 107 7.67 -2.58 3.77
N TYR A 108 7.11 -1.40 4.06
CA TYR A 108 7.91 -0.23 4.38
C TYR A 108 8.60 -0.39 5.75
N VAL A 109 9.84 0.09 5.85
CA VAL A 109 10.62 0.11 7.10
C VAL A 109 11.14 1.51 7.33
N GLU A 110 10.86 2.06 8.50
CA GLU A 110 11.36 3.38 8.90
C GLU A 110 12.87 3.35 9.16
N GLY A 111 13.51 4.52 9.02
CA GLY A 111 14.92 4.68 9.35
C GLY A 111 15.89 4.40 8.20
N ALA A 112 15.40 4.21 6.96
CA ALA A 112 16.29 4.09 5.80
C ALA A 112 17.26 5.28 5.71
N PRO A 113 18.52 5.06 5.32
CA PRO A 113 19.52 6.13 5.23
C PRO A 113 19.07 7.28 4.34
N LEU A 114 19.25 8.53 4.81
CA LEU A 114 19.07 9.71 4.02
C LEU A 114 20.37 9.96 3.22
N VAL A 115 20.21 10.10 1.91
CA VAL A 115 21.32 10.34 0.98
C VAL A 115 20.99 11.53 0.08
N GLU A 116 22.02 12.11 -0.52
CA GLU A 116 21.85 13.12 -1.55
C GLU A 116 21.41 12.50 -2.88
N ASN A 117 21.01 13.33 -3.80
CA ASN A 117 20.56 12.92 -5.14
C ASN A 117 21.61 12.11 -5.90
N ASP A 118 21.15 11.36 -6.93
CA ASP A 118 21.92 10.35 -7.68
C ASP A 118 22.41 9.20 -6.78
N ALA A 119 21.49 8.65 -6.03
CA ALA A 119 21.73 7.67 -5.00
C ALA A 119 21.91 6.25 -5.55
N ASN A 120 22.75 5.46 -4.91
CA ASN A 120 22.74 4.00 -5.07
C ASN A 120 21.88 3.37 -3.96
N LEU A 121 20.85 2.59 -4.36
CA LEU A 121 19.95 1.95 -3.41
C LEU A 121 20.42 0.57 -2.96
N THR A 122 21.22 -0.12 -3.80
CA THR A 122 21.57 -1.51 -3.59
C THR A 122 23.00 -1.68 -3.12
N ASP A 123 23.19 -2.61 -2.19
CA ASP A 123 24.49 -3.15 -1.82
C ASP A 123 24.65 -4.59 -2.39
N ASP A 124 23.71 -5.03 -3.21
CA ASP A 124 23.62 -6.40 -3.72
C ASP A 124 24.64 -6.62 -4.86
N PRO A 125 25.52 -7.61 -4.75
CA PRO A 125 26.51 -7.92 -5.78
C PRO A 125 25.94 -8.77 -6.92
N ASP A 126 24.65 -9.05 -6.96
CA ASP A 126 24.06 -9.93 -7.98
C ASP A 126 24.28 -9.39 -9.41
N ASP A 127 24.27 -10.30 -10.38
CA ASP A 127 24.52 -10.00 -11.80
C ASP A 127 23.25 -9.62 -12.57
N THR A 128 22.18 -9.24 -11.88
CA THR A 128 20.93 -8.83 -12.55
C THR A 128 21.05 -7.44 -13.16
N ASP A 129 20.14 -7.15 -14.09
CA ASP A 129 20.05 -5.85 -14.76
C ASP A 129 20.03 -4.71 -13.74
N THR A 130 20.75 -3.66 -14.07
CA THR A 130 20.71 -2.40 -13.30
C THR A 130 19.43 -1.62 -13.62
N LEU A 131 18.81 -1.04 -12.62
CA LEU A 131 17.76 -0.05 -12.76
C LEU A 131 18.35 1.34 -12.59
N TYR A 132 18.15 2.21 -13.57
CA TYR A 132 18.36 3.65 -13.44
C TYR A 132 16.99 4.36 -13.55
N MET A 133 16.61 5.09 -12.51
CA MET A 133 15.39 5.86 -12.53
C MET A 133 15.67 7.32 -12.22
N ALA A 134 15.10 8.22 -13.03
CA ALA A 134 15.25 9.66 -12.87
C ALA A 134 13.98 10.40 -13.28
N GLY A 135 13.80 11.60 -12.74
CA GLY A 135 12.69 12.46 -13.07
C GLY A 135 12.68 13.73 -12.24
N ARG A 136 11.52 14.35 -12.16
CA ARG A 136 11.30 15.57 -11.40
C ARG A 136 10.07 15.46 -10.53
N VAL A 137 10.09 16.10 -9.37
CA VAL A 137 8.94 16.32 -8.52
C VAL A 137 8.47 17.75 -8.70
N THR A 138 7.22 17.93 -9.10
CA THR A 138 6.60 19.23 -9.36
C THR A 138 5.34 19.42 -8.51
N GLY A 139 4.99 20.67 -8.27
CA GLY A 139 3.68 21.05 -7.73
C GLY A 139 2.61 21.12 -8.82
N PRO A 140 1.38 21.53 -8.47
CA PRO A 140 0.23 21.52 -9.40
C PRO A 140 0.42 22.43 -10.62
N ASP A 141 1.17 23.51 -10.48
CA ASP A 141 1.42 24.50 -11.53
C ASP A 141 2.70 24.21 -12.34
N GLY A 142 3.33 23.03 -12.11
CA GLY A 142 4.56 22.60 -12.78
C GLY A 142 5.84 23.19 -12.17
N GLU A 143 5.74 23.93 -11.08
CA GLU A 143 6.88 24.46 -10.34
C GLU A 143 7.68 23.32 -9.69
N PRO A 144 9.02 23.39 -9.62
CA PRO A 144 9.82 22.40 -8.93
C PRO A 144 9.53 22.42 -7.43
N VAL A 145 9.39 21.22 -6.84
CA VAL A 145 9.24 21.06 -5.40
C VAL A 145 10.62 21.02 -4.75
N THR A 146 10.92 22.02 -3.92
CA THR A 146 12.19 22.11 -3.20
C THR A 146 12.10 21.48 -1.82
N ASN A 147 13.24 21.08 -1.25
CA ASN A 147 13.34 20.44 0.07
C ASN A 147 12.50 19.16 0.22
N ALA A 148 12.15 18.52 -0.88
CA ALA A 148 11.45 17.26 -0.85
C ALA A 148 12.38 16.12 -0.46
N ILE A 149 11.78 15.11 0.19
CA ILE A 149 12.42 13.82 0.47
C ILE A 149 11.63 12.74 -0.24
N LEU A 150 12.32 12.00 -1.10
CA LEU A 150 11.80 10.84 -1.79
C LEU A 150 12.22 9.59 -1.01
N HIS A 151 11.26 8.90 -0.40
CA HIS A 151 11.49 7.56 0.12
C HIS A 151 11.27 6.56 -0.99
N VAL A 152 12.21 5.66 -1.19
CA VAL A 152 12.14 4.64 -2.22
C VAL A 152 12.48 3.27 -1.63
N TRP A 153 11.67 2.26 -1.96
CA TRP A 153 11.92 0.88 -1.57
C TRP A 153 11.32 -0.11 -2.57
N HIS A 154 12.02 -1.23 -2.73
CA HIS A 154 11.56 -2.31 -3.62
C HIS A 154 12.19 -3.65 -3.24
N ALA A 155 11.67 -4.73 -3.82
CA ALA A 155 12.22 -6.08 -3.70
C ALA A 155 13.56 -6.19 -4.45
N ASN A 156 14.37 -7.19 -4.10
CA ASN A 156 15.54 -7.56 -4.88
C ASN A 156 15.14 -8.37 -6.13
N SER A 157 16.11 -8.84 -6.89
CA SER A 157 15.94 -9.70 -8.07
C SER A 157 15.31 -11.06 -7.80
N LYS A 158 15.23 -11.47 -6.52
CA LYS A 158 14.56 -12.71 -6.07
C LYS A 158 13.14 -12.46 -5.54
N GLY A 159 12.65 -11.21 -5.55
CA GLY A 159 11.33 -10.84 -5.03
C GLY A 159 11.27 -10.64 -3.51
N PHE A 160 12.42 -10.53 -2.82
CA PHE A 160 12.46 -10.33 -1.37
C PHE A 160 12.81 -8.90 -0.99
N TYR A 161 12.15 -8.38 0.02
CA TYR A 161 12.47 -7.09 0.63
C TYR A 161 13.46 -7.26 1.78
N SER A 162 14.45 -6.40 1.88
CA SER A 162 15.33 -6.33 3.06
C SER A 162 14.47 -6.19 4.34
N HIS A 163 14.89 -6.77 5.45
CA HIS A 163 14.19 -6.97 6.72
C HIS A 163 13.04 -8.02 6.69
N PHE A 164 12.60 -8.45 5.50
CA PHE A 164 11.58 -9.50 5.31
C PHE A 164 12.11 -10.70 4.49
N ASP A 165 13.40 -10.71 4.21
CA ASP A 165 14.07 -11.75 3.44
C ASP A 165 14.25 -13.01 4.31
N PRO A 166 13.59 -14.14 3.98
CA PRO A 166 13.71 -15.37 4.74
C PRO A 166 15.09 -16.04 4.61
N THR A 167 15.91 -15.63 3.62
CA THR A 167 17.25 -16.17 3.43
C THR A 167 18.27 -15.48 4.33
N GLY A 168 17.99 -14.24 4.77
CA GLY A 168 18.91 -13.42 5.55
C GLY A 168 20.15 -12.96 4.77
N GLU A 169 20.14 -13.05 3.44
CA GLU A 169 21.29 -12.70 2.60
C GLU A 169 21.43 -11.19 2.38
N GLN A 170 20.34 -10.42 2.50
CA GLN A 170 20.35 -8.99 2.25
C GLN A 170 20.88 -8.20 3.46
N THR A 171 21.67 -7.18 3.18
CA THR A 171 22.06 -6.20 4.19
C THR A 171 20.84 -5.38 4.65
N PRO A 172 20.85 -4.84 5.88
CA PRO A 172 19.82 -3.91 6.33
C PRO A 172 19.67 -2.74 5.35
N PHE A 173 18.42 -2.39 5.04
CA PHE A 173 18.06 -1.32 4.10
C PHE A 173 18.58 -1.49 2.66
N ASN A 174 18.99 -2.70 2.22
CA ASN A 174 19.23 -2.96 0.81
C ASN A 174 17.96 -2.61 0.01
N ASN A 175 18.13 -1.91 -1.12
CA ASN A 175 17.06 -1.38 -1.97
C ASN A 175 16.08 -0.42 -1.25
N ARG A 176 16.56 0.29 -0.21
CA ARG A 176 15.80 1.31 0.52
C ARG A 176 16.65 2.53 0.78
N ARG A 177 16.20 3.72 0.38
CA ARG A 177 16.84 5.00 0.72
C ARG A 177 15.78 6.09 0.90
N ARG A 178 16.16 7.12 1.63
CA ARG A 178 15.51 8.43 1.58
C ARG A 178 16.44 9.35 0.80
N ILE A 179 15.95 9.96 -0.25
CA ILE A 179 16.74 10.78 -1.17
C ILE A 179 16.30 12.23 -1.01
N ARG A 180 17.24 13.10 -0.64
CA ARG A 180 17.00 14.55 -0.66
C ARG A 180 17.08 15.04 -2.08
N LEU A 181 16.03 15.71 -2.56
CA LEU A 181 15.99 16.27 -3.90
C LEU A 181 16.80 17.57 -3.97
N GLY A 182 17.31 17.87 -5.16
CA GLY A 182 17.89 19.16 -5.48
C GLY A 182 16.86 20.29 -5.52
N ASP A 183 17.33 21.54 -5.54
CA ASP A 183 16.47 22.73 -5.58
C ASP A 183 15.63 22.85 -6.86
N ASP A 184 15.99 22.11 -7.91
CA ASP A 184 15.24 22.01 -9.17
C ASP A 184 14.19 20.89 -9.17
N GLY A 185 13.97 20.22 -8.04
CA GLY A 185 13.05 19.12 -7.86
C GLY A 185 13.47 17.82 -8.56
N ARG A 186 14.66 17.72 -9.10
CA ARG A 186 15.14 16.52 -9.79
C ARG A 186 15.55 15.45 -8.81
N TYR A 187 15.28 14.19 -9.19
CA TYR A 187 15.79 13.00 -8.51
C TYR A 187 16.42 12.04 -9.51
N ALA A 188 17.37 11.27 -9.05
CA ALA A 188 17.93 10.13 -9.75
C ALA A 188 18.41 9.07 -8.74
N PHE A 189 18.33 7.82 -9.14
CA PHE A 189 18.95 6.73 -8.40
C PHE A 189 19.29 5.53 -9.28
N HIS A 190 20.27 4.77 -8.83
CA HIS A 190 20.63 3.46 -9.35
C HIS A 190 20.21 2.36 -8.39
N SER A 191 19.81 1.23 -8.93
CA SER A 191 19.49 0.02 -8.17
C SER A 191 19.63 -1.22 -9.06
N LYS A 192 19.26 -2.38 -8.52
CA LYS A 192 19.02 -3.58 -9.32
C LYS A 192 17.56 -3.66 -9.72
N MET A 193 17.27 -4.27 -10.85
CA MET A 193 15.89 -4.51 -11.28
C MET A 193 15.18 -5.39 -10.23
N PRO A 194 14.07 -4.92 -9.67
CA PRO A 194 13.26 -5.79 -8.83
C PRO A 194 12.62 -6.90 -9.64
N ASN A 195 12.32 -8.01 -8.98
CA ASN A 195 11.41 -9.01 -9.53
C ASN A 195 10.04 -8.92 -8.87
N GLY A 196 9.01 -9.35 -9.59
CA GLY A 196 7.71 -9.61 -9.00
C GLY A 196 7.79 -10.74 -7.96
N TYR A 197 6.80 -10.83 -7.12
CA TYR A 197 6.74 -11.86 -6.07
C TYR A 197 5.31 -12.35 -5.83
N SER A 198 5.20 -13.46 -5.13
CA SER A 198 3.92 -14.01 -4.70
C SER A 198 3.76 -13.88 -3.18
N VAL A 199 2.51 -13.92 -2.71
CA VAL A 199 2.23 -14.14 -1.29
C VAL A 199 2.88 -15.45 -0.82
N PRO A 200 3.20 -15.59 0.49
CA PRO A 200 3.86 -16.78 1.00
C PRO A 200 3.10 -18.06 0.65
N PRO A 201 3.73 -19.03 -0.04
CA PRO A 201 3.07 -20.28 -0.41
C PRO A 201 2.57 -21.04 0.81
N GLY A 202 1.31 -21.53 0.76
CA GLY A 202 0.66 -22.22 1.87
C GLY A 202 0.25 -21.33 3.04
N GLY A 203 0.50 -20.02 2.96
CA GLY A 203 0.03 -19.04 3.93
C GLY A 203 -1.47 -18.78 3.86
N ALA A 204 -1.98 -17.93 4.75
CA ALA A 204 -3.40 -17.59 4.78
C ALA A 204 -3.84 -16.85 3.52
N SER A 205 -3.00 -15.93 3.04
CA SER A 205 -3.25 -15.17 1.82
C SER A 205 -3.30 -16.08 0.59
N ASP A 206 -2.35 -17.02 0.46
CA ASP A 206 -2.31 -17.98 -0.65
C ASP A 206 -3.56 -18.89 -0.64
N ARG A 207 -3.92 -19.44 0.52
CA ARG A 207 -5.14 -20.27 0.66
C ARG A 207 -6.41 -19.51 0.29
N LEU A 208 -6.53 -18.23 0.69
CA LEU A 208 -7.66 -17.41 0.30
C LEU A 208 -7.71 -17.20 -1.21
N MET A 209 -6.59 -16.86 -1.82
CA MET A 209 -6.53 -16.67 -3.29
C MET A 209 -6.92 -17.95 -4.04
N GLN A 210 -6.46 -19.11 -3.58
CA GLN A 210 -6.83 -20.41 -4.16
C GLN A 210 -8.34 -20.67 -4.08
N VAL A 211 -8.96 -20.43 -2.92
CA VAL A 211 -10.42 -20.58 -2.73
C VAL A 211 -11.20 -19.63 -3.63
N LEU A 212 -10.69 -18.41 -3.85
CA LEU A 212 -11.32 -17.43 -4.73
C LEU A 212 -11.03 -17.68 -6.22
N GLY A 213 -10.20 -18.66 -6.58
CA GLY A 213 -9.75 -18.89 -7.95
C GLY A 213 -8.85 -17.77 -8.49
N ARG A 214 -8.14 -17.06 -7.61
CA ARG A 214 -7.22 -15.98 -7.93
C ARG A 214 -5.77 -16.38 -7.65
N HIS A 215 -4.81 -15.72 -8.28
CA HIS A 215 -3.39 -15.84 -7.92
C HIS A 215 -2.99 -14.81 -6.85
N GLY A 216 -1.83 -15.03 -6.22
CA GLY A 216 -1.23 -14.13 -5.25
C GLY A 216 0.00 -13.36 -5.77
N ASN A 217 0.17 -13.22 -7.09
CA ASN A 217 1.35 -12.61 -7.69
C ASN A 217 1.21 -11.09 -7.78
N ARG A 218 2.31 -10.40 -7.54
CA ARG A 218 2.49 -8.98 -7.83
C ARG A 218 3.52 -8.78 -8.93
N PRO A 219 3.34 -7.79 -9.82
CA PRO A 219 4.36 -7.40 -10.78
C PRO A 219 5.60 -6.86 -10.08
N ALA A 220 6.71 -6.79 -10.81
CA ALA A 220 7.87 -6.00 -10.40
C ALA A 220 7.46 -4.53 -10.23
N HIS A 221 7.85 -3.91 -9.11
CA HIS A 221 7.46 -2.54 -8.79
C HIS A 221 8.44 -1.87 -7.83
N VAL A 222 8.38 -0.54 -7.80
CA VAL A 222 9.10 0.33 -6.87
C VAL A 222 8.10 1.21 -6.15
N HIS A 223 8.16 1.24 -4.84
CA HIS A 223 7.32 2.08 -3.98
C HIS A 223 7.97 3.42 -3.69
N PHE A 224 7.13 4.41 -3.47
CA PHE A 224 7.54 5.77 -3.13
C PHE A 224 6.66 6.39 -2.05
N PHE A 225 7.31 7.11 -1.12
CA PHE A 225 6.68 8.25 -0.45
C PHE A 225 7.40 9.51 -0.91
N ILE A 226 6.66 10.58 -1.09
CA ILE A 226 7.24 11.90 -1.37
C ILE A 226 6.64 12.88 -0.39
N GLU A 227 7.50 13.49 0.41
CA GLU A 227 7.13 14.50 1.39
C GLU A 227 7.88 15.81 1.11
N ALA A 228 7.16 16.92 1.21
CA ALA A 228 7.72 18.24 1.07
C ALA A 228 6.87 19.28 1.83
N PRO A 229 7.51 20.33 2.41
CA PRO A 229 6.77 21.40 3.07
C PRO A 229 5.74 22.07 2.14
N GLY A 230 4.50 22.24 2.59
CA GLY A 230 3.40 22.84 1.83
C GLY A 230 2.72 21.92 0.83
N TYR A 231 3.11 20.65 0.78
CA TYR A 231 2.52 19.66 -0.11
C TYR A 231 1.99 18.47 0.69
N ARG A 232 0.89 17.92 0.20
CA ARG A 232 0.36 16.65 0.72
C ARG A 232 1.31 15.52 0.39
N GLN A 233 1.60 14.67 1.38
CA GLN A 233 2.41 13.47 1.18
C GLN A 233 1.79 12.59 0.10
N LEU A 234 2.59 12.21 -0.89
CA LEU A 234 2.22 11.23 -1.90
C LEU A 234 2.70 9.83 -1.50
N THR A 235 1.78 8.88 -1.41
CA THR A 235 2.06 7.44 -1.37
C THR A 235 1.74 6.86 -2.73
N THR A 236 2.72 6.26 -3.40
CA THR A 236 2.52 5.68 -4.72
C THR A 236 3.52 4.56 -5.01
N GLN A 237 3.31 3.86 -6.12
CA GLN A 237 4.27 2.88 -6.66
C GLN A 237 4.27 2.94 -8.19
N ILE A 238 5.38 2.53 -8.78
CA ILE A 238 5.54 2.35 -10.22
C ILE A 238 5.61 0.86 -10.49
N ASN A 239 4.68 0.31 -11.27
CA ASN A 239 4.72 -1.06 -11.75
C ASN A 239 5.36 -1.09 -13.14
N PHE A 240 6.22 -2.06 -13.42
CA PHE A 240 6.84 -2.15 -14.74
C PHE A 240 5.86 -2.75 -15.74
N GLY A 241 5.58 -1.99 -16.81
CA GLY A 241 4.55 -2.30 -17.79
C GLY A 241 4.84 -3.53 -18.65
N ASP A 242 6.08 -4.02 -18.67
CA ASP A 242 6.51 -5.25 -19.34
C ASP A 242 6.45 -6.51 -18.45
N ASP A 243 6.08 -6.37 -17.17
CA ASP A 243 5.88 -7.51 -16.28
C ASP A 243 4.57 -8.25 -16.61
N PRO A 244 4.55 -9.60 -16.61
CA PRO A 244 3.38 -10.39 -16.97
C PRO A 244 2.16 -10.15 -16.05
N PHE A 245 2.38 -9.70 -14.80
CA PHE A 245 1.32 -9.40 -13.85
C PHE A 245 0.98 -7.89 -13.77
N ALA A 246 1.58 -7.06 -14.65
CA ALA A 246 1.34 -5.62 -14.64
C ALA A 246 -0.14 -5.23 -14.75
N ALA A 247 -0.92 -5.99 -15.53
CA ALA A 247 -2.36 -5.78 -15.70
C ALA A 247 -3.23 -6.53 -14.68
N ASP A 248 -2.65 -7.45 -13.89
CA ASP A 248 -3.36 -8.34 -12.97
C ASP A 248 -2.59 -8.50 -11.66
N ASP A 249 -2.35 -7.37 -10.97
CA ASP A 249 -1.74 -7.34 -9.63
C ASP A 249 -2.75 -7.84 -8.60
N PHE A 250 -2.42 -8.92 -7.86
CA PHE A 250 -3.32 -9.46 -6.84
C PHE A 250 -3.71 -8.42 -5.77
N ALA A 251 -2.84 -7.45 -5.53
CA ALA A 251 -3.01 -6.40 -4.53
C ALA A 251 -3.72 -5.15 -5.08
N PHE A 252 -4.12 -5.14 -6.36
CA PHE A 252 -4.76 -4.01 -7.04
C PHE A 252 -3.92 -2.71 -7.01
N GLY A 253 -2.60 -2.83 -6.88
CA GLY A 253 -1.70 -1.67 -6.82
C GLY A 253 -1.42 -1.02 -8.18
N THR A 254 -1.88 -1.65 -9.27
CA THR A 254 -1.70 -1.11 -10.63
C THR A 254 -2.72 -0.01 -10.91
N ARG A 255 -2.24 1.15 -11.35
CA ARG A 255 -3.08 2.26 -11.77
C ARG A 255 -2.62 2.86 -13.09
N GLU A 256 -3.55 3.43 -13.84
CA GLU A 256 -3.25 4.17 -15.07
C GLU A 256 -2.25 5.30 -14.78
N GLY A 257 -1.27 5.48 -15.67
CA GLY A 257 -0.20 6.47 -15.50
C GLY A 257 0.98 5.99 -14.63
N LEU A 258 0.89 4.84 -13.95
CA LEU A 258 1.94 4.28 -13.10
C LEU A 258 2.59 3.01 -13.67
N LEU A 259 2.55 2.84 -15.00
CA LEU A 259 3.00 1.67 -15.75
C LEU A 259 4.06 2.02 -16.82
N PRO A 260 5.18 2.67 -16.47
CA PRO A 260 6.21 2.89 -17.46
C PRO A 260 6.81 1.57 -17.94
N VAL A 261 7.15 1.53 -19.24
CA VAL A 261 7.93 0.43 -19.81
C VAL A 261 9.40 0.85 -19.76
N PRO A 262 10.29 0.05 -19.14
CA PRO A 262 11.71 0.36 -19.09
C PRO A 262 12.33 0.44 -20.47
N ASN A 263 13.12 1.48 -20.75
CA ASN A 263 13.97 1.56 -21.93
C ASN A 263 15.30 0.87 -21.61
N ARG A 264 15.52 -0.31 -22.21
CA ARG A 264 16.70 -1.12 -21.95
C ARG A 264 17.86 -0.73 -22.84
N GLN A 265 19.01 -0.46 -22.24
CA GLN A 265 20.27 -0.12 -22.90
C GLN A 265 21.38 -1.05 -22.34
N GLY A 266 21.67 -2.13 -23.05
CA GLY A 266 22.52 -3.22 -22.51
C GLY A 266 21.87 -3.83 -21.29
N ASP A 267 22.60 -3.94 -20.19
CA ASP A 267 22.15 -4.50 -18.92
C ASP A 267 21.52 -3.45 -17.99
N THR A 268 21.19 -2.26 -18.52
CA THR A 268 20.55 -1.19 -17.74
C THR A 268 19.15 -0.89 -18.26
N ALA A 269 18.20 -0.96 -17.36
CA ALA A 269 16.82 -0.52 -17.57
C ALA A 269 16.67 0.93 -17.11
N HIS A 270 16.31 1.83 -18.03
CA HIS A 270 16.09 3.25 -17.76
C HIS A 270 14.61 3.56 -17.65
N ILE A 271 14.23 4.26 -16.58
CA ILE A 271 12.88 4.81 -16.39
C ILE A 271 13.00 6.30 -16.16
N ALA A 272 12.31 7.08 -17.01
CA ALA A 272 12.04 8.49 -16.76
C ALA A 272 10.61 8.64 -16.25
N PHE A 273 10.43 9.20 -15.05
CA PHE A 273 9.11 9.39 -14.46
C PHE A 273 9.05 10.65 -13.62
N ASP A 274 8.10 11.53 -13.92
CA ASP A 274 7.88 12.76 -13.17
C ASP A 274 6.71 12.59 -12.20
N PHE A 275 6.90 13.02 -10.95
CA PHE A 275 5.85 13.06 -9.94
C PHE A 275 5.28 14.47 -9.83
N GLN A 276 3.96 14.56 -9.67
CA GLN A 276 3.29 15.82 -9.38
C GLN A 276 2.55 15.73 -8.04
N LEU A 277 2.90 16.59 -7.09
CA LEU A 277 2.30 16.67 -5.78
C LEU A 277 1.09 17.62 -5.76
N GLN A 278 0.17 17.39 -4.84
CA GLN A 278 -0.92 18.28 -4.49
C GLN A 278 -0.50 19.21 -3.34
N ARG A 279 -1.04 20.44 -3.31
CA ARG A 279 -0.87 21.32 -2.14
C ARG A 279 -1.55 20.73 -0.92
N ALA A 280 -0.94 20.88 0.24
CA ALA A 280 -1.58 20.59 1.52
C ALA A 280 -2.54 21.73 1.89
N ASP A 281 -3.72 21.39 2.40
CA ASP A 281 -4.67 22.37 2.94
C ASP A 281 -4.37 22.67 4.40
N ASP A 282 -3.79 21.73 5.13
CA ASP A 282 -3.43 21.87 6.53
C ASP A 282 -2.15 21.07 6.87
N PRO A 283 -1.53 21.35 8.04
CA PRO A 283 -0.30 20.65 8.44
C PRO A 283 -0.44 19.14 8.62
N GLU A 284 -1.65 18.62 8.85
CA GLU A 284 -1.87 17.18 8.98
C GLU A 284 -1.71 16.45 7.64
N GLU A 285 -2.01 17.12 6.52
CA GLU A 285 -1.79 16.60 5.18
C GLU A 285 -0.29 16.56 4.80
N GLU A 286 0.53 17.41 5.40
CA GLU A 286 1.99 17.39 5.23
C GLU A 286 2.64 16.28 6.05
N ALA A 287 1.99 15.85 7.14
CA ALA A 287 2.56 14.92 8.08
C ALA A 287 2.70 13.52 7.49
N PHE A 288 3.83 12.89 7.78
CA PHE A 288 4.01 11.47 7.50
C PHE A 288 2.98 10.66 8.28
N SER A 289 2.22 9.82 7.59
CA SER A 289 1.15 9.03 8.20
C SER A 289 1.64 8.26 9.43
N HIS A 290 0.99 8.47 10.58
CA HIS A 290 1.34 7.85 11.87
C HIS A 290 0.91 6.38 12.02
N ARG A 291 0.65 5.67 10.93
CA ARG A 291 0.34 4.24 11.08
C ARG A 291 1.55 3.46 11.59
N ALA A 292 1.28 2.41 12.38
CA ALA A 292 2.35 1.55 12.88
C ALA A 292 3.08 0.87 11.71
N ARG A 293 4.38 1.13 11.62
CA ARG A 293 5.30 0.52 10.66
C ARG A 293 6.40 -0.20 11.39
N LEU A 294 7.08 -1.13 10.70
CA LEU A 294 8.28 -1.72 11.25
C LEU A 294 9.35 -0.63 11.36
N ALA A 295 9.78 -0.35 12.60
CA ALA A 295 10.92 0.50 12.87
C ALA A 295 12.10 -0.38 13.29
N VAL A 296 13.26 -0.14 12.71
CA VAL A 296 14.50 -0.82 13.09
C VAL A 296 15.29 0.15 13.97
N ALA A 297 15.56 -0.28 15.22
CA ALA A 297 16.30 0.48 16.21
C ALA A 297 17.80 0.56 15.87
#